data_325916f706829b00f1272e58c0ebf809
#
_entry.id   325916f706829b00f1272e58c0ebf809
#
_cell.length_a   1.000
_cell.length_b   1.000
_cell.length_c   1.000
_cell.angle_alpha   90.00
_cell.angle_beta   90.00
_cell.angle_gamma   90.00
#
_symmetry.space_group_name_H-M   'P 1'
#
loop_
_entity.id
_entity.type
_entity.pdbx_description
1 polymer ?
#
loop_
_entity_poly.entity_id
_entity_poly.type
_entity_poly.pdbx_seq_one_letter_code
_entity_poly.pdbx_strand_id
1 'polypeptide(L)'
;MSTLQEEISRRRTFAIISHPDAGKTTLTEKFLLYGGAIAQAGAVKGKKNARAAVSDWMEIEKQRGISVTSSVMQFQYEGFCINILDTPGHQDFSEDTYRTLMAADSAVMVIDGSKGVEAQTRKLFKVCAMRHIPIFTFVNKMDREAKDPFDLLDELENELGIETYAVNWPIGCGKEFQGVYNRRGQHIDFFSGVSGKRRADREEVLLDDPRVGELIGADRWQQLRDDVELLGAGREFDMDEVRRGRVSPVFFGSALTNFGVEPFLEAFLQMTPPPLSRTADCGVIDAFSPDFSAFVFKIQANMNKAHRDRLAFLRICSGKYEREAEVFHVQGGRKLRLSQPQQLMAQEREIIDEAYAGDIIGVFDPGIFSIGDTITTPGKKFRFAGIPTFPPEHFSRVSPKDTMKRKQFVKGTEQIAQEGAIQIFKVPDTGMEEVIVGVVGTLQFDVFRYRMHSEYGVELRMEGLPYEVLRYIRKSPVEEKELNLSSDVELLEDYRGHKLLVFSSPWAIDFTLRRNPGLELVETLQELDTAE
;
A
#
# COMPACT_ATOMS: atom_id res chain seq x y z
N MET A 1 15.37 -14.08 -27.18
CA MET A 1 14.59 -12.94 -26.64
C MET A 1 13.25 -13.50 -26.17
N SER A 2 12.87 -13.24 -24.94
CA SER A 2 11.55 -13.62 -24.42
C SER A 2 10.45 -12.85 -25.17
N THR A 3 9.29 -13.46 -25.34
CA THR A 3 8.13 -12.81 -25.93
C THR A 3 7.51 -11.81 -24.95
N LEU A 4 6.72 -10.86 -25.45
CA LEU A 4 5.96 -9.93 -24.59
C LEU A 4 5.11 -10.67 -23.55
N GLN A 5 4.47 -11.78 -23.97
CA GLN A 5 3.64 -12.60 -23.07
C GLN A 5 4.45 -13.28 -21.97
N GLU A 6 5.63 -13.82 -22.28
CA GLU A 6 6.51 -14.44 -21.29
C GLU A 6 6.98 -13.40 -20.27
N GLU A 7 7.38 -12.20 -20.74
CA GLU A 7 7.80 -11.12 -19.86
C GLU A 7 6.69 -10.67 -18.92
N ILE A 8 5.47 -10.49 -19.40
CA ILE A 8 4.33 -10.13 -18.57
C ILE A 8 3.97 -11.26 -17.61
N SER A 9 3.95 -12.52 -18.08
CA SER A 9 3.55 -13.68 -17.29
C SER A 9 4.43 -13.94 -16.07
N ARG A 10 5.72 -13.57 -16.12
CA ARG A 10 6.65 -13.75 -15.00
C ARG A 10 6.61 -12.64 -13.95
N ARG A 11 5.81 -11.58 -14.15
CA ARG A 11 5.72 -10.46 -13.20
C ARG A 11 4.70 -10.73 -12.11
N ARG A 12 5.09 -10.33 -10.88
CA ARG A 12 4.26 -10.43 -9.67
C ARG A 12 4.33 -9.09 -8.94
N THR A 13 3.19 -8.42 -8.82
CA THR A 13 3.12 -7.12 -8.16
C THR A 13 2.11 -7.20 -7.03
N PHE A 14 2.59 -7.15 -5.81
CA PHE A 14 1.76 -7.30 -4.63
C PHE A 14 2.08 -6.29 -3.55
N ALA A 15 1.07 -5.98 -2.77
CA ALA A 15 1.20 -5.15 -1.58
C ALA A 15 1.26 -6.01 -0.32
N ILE A 16 1.99 -5.53 0.69
CA ILE A 16 1.99 -6.15 2.01
C ILE A 16 1.18 -5.27 2.94
N ILE A 17 0.12 -5.84 3.51
CA ILE A 17 -0.80 -5.16 4.43
C ILE A 17 -0.77 -5.81 5.81
N SER A 18 -0.88 -5.01 6.86
CA SER A 18 -0.93 -5.52 8.23
C SER A 18 -1.36 -4.44 9.22
N HIS A 19 -1.71 -4.87 10.42
CA HIS A 19 -1.69 -3.99 11.59
C HIS A 19 -0.24 -3.58 11.94
N PRO A 20 0.01 -2.39 12.54
CA PRO A 20 1.31 -2.03 13.08
C PRO A 20 1.88 -3.14 13.97
N ASP A 21 3.19 -3.35 13.90
CA ASP A 21 3.92 -4.38 14.66
C ASP A 21 3.60 -5.86 14.33
N ALA A 22 2.73 -6.18 13.40
CA ALA A 22 2.50 -7.57 12.97
C ALA A 22 3.74 -8.23 12.32
N GLY A 23 4.75 -7.43 11.95
CA GLY A 23 6.03 -7.89 11.38
C GLY A 23 6.14 -7.73 9.87
N LYS A 24 5.34 -6.83 9.28
CA LYS A 24 5.36 -6.49 7.87
C LYS A 24 6.76 -6.18 7.35
N THR A 25 7.41 -5.16 7.89
CA THR A 25 8.76 -4.72 7.49
C THR A 25 9.80 -5.85 7.63
N THR A 26 9.67 -6.68 8.68
CA THR A 26 10.54 -7.85 8.84
C THR A 26 10.32 -8.85 7.70
N LEU A 27 9.08 -9.15 7.34
CA LEU A 27 8.76 -10.08 6.25
C LEU A 27 9.26 -9.54 4.90
N THR A 28 9.05 -8.24 4.62
CA THR A 28 9.56 -7.56 3.43
C THR A 28 11.07 -7.71 3.29
N GLU A 29 11.83 -7.46 4.38
CA GLU A 29 13.29 -7.64 4.37
C GLU A 29 13.71 -9.10 4.12
N LYS A 30 12.90 -10.07 4.57
CA LYS A 30 13.18 -11.48 4.28
C LYS A 30 12.98 -11.82 2.81
N PHE A 31 11.95 -11.30 2.17
CA PHE A 31 11.78 -11.46 0.73
C PHE A 31 12.96 -10.89 -0.05
N LEU A 32 13.45 -9.71 0.32
CA LEU A 32 14.65 -9.12 -0.27
C LEU A 32 15.91 -9.97 -0.02
N LEU A 33 16.03 -10.59 1.16
CA LEU A 33 17.13 -11.51 1.49
C LEU A 33 17.09 -12.76 0.62
N TYR A 34 15.92 -13.39 0.47
CA TYR A 34 15.74 -14.57 -0.38
C TYR A 34 15.92 -14.23 -1.87
N GLY A 35 15.51 -13.06 -2.31
CA GLY A 35 15.77 -12.53 -3.64
C GLY A 35 17.23 -12.13 -3.90
N GLY A 36 18.09 -12.15 -2.88
CA GLY A 36 19.48 -11.74 -3.01
C GLY A 36 19.70 -10.23 -3.17
N ALA A 37 18.63 -9.43 -3.03
CA ALA A 37 18.68 -7.98 -3.13
C ALA A 37 19.40 -7.33 -1.92
N ILE A 38 19.44 -8.02 -0.78
CA ILE A 38 20.20 -7.63 0.41
C ILE A 38 21.01 -8.82 0.94
N ALA A 39 22.22 -8.57 1.41
CA ALA A 39 23.11 -9.61 1.93
C ALA A 39 22.74 -10.05 3.37
N GLN A 40 22.11 -9.20 4.14
CA GLN A 40 21.65 -9.46 5.51
C GLN A 40 20.41 -8.63 5.83
N ALA A 41 19.40 -9.25 6.44
CA ALA A 41 18.23 -8.52 6.95
C ALA A 41 18.60 -7.73 8.22
N GLY A 42 18.11 -6.52 8.36
CA GLY A 42 18.21 -5.71 9.56
C GLY A 42 17.31 -6.24 10.66
N ALA A 43 17.74 -6.17 11.92
CA ALA A 43 16.87 -6.44 13.05
C ALA A 43 16.10 -5.16 13.40
N VAL A 44 14.79 -5.16 13.22
CA VAL A 44 13.90 -3.99 13.46
C VAL A 44 13.70 -3.67 14.95
N LYS A 45 14.50 -4.16 15.89
CA LYS A 45 14.30 -3.87 17.31
C LYS A 45 15.47 -3.20 18.03
N GLY A 46 15.18 -1.94 18.45
CA GLY A 46 15.41 -1.40 19.79
C GLY A 46 16.81 -1.38 20.39
N LYS A 47 17.90 -1.26 19.61
CA LYS A 47 19.17 -0.78 20.17
C LYS A 47 19.73 0.32 19.30
N LYS A 48 20.29 1.36 19.91
CA LYS A 48 20.80 2.61 19.30
C LYS A 48 21.81 2.45 18.14
N ASN A 49 22.11 1.24 17.69
CA ASN A 49 23.03 0.92 16.60
C ASN A 49 22.45 -0.10 15.59
N ALA A 50 21.14 -0.36 15.57
CA ALA A 50 20.53 -1.18 14.54
C ALA A 50 20.40 -0.36 13.24
N ARG A 51 20.83 -0.94 12.10
CA ARG A 51 20.56 -0.35 10.78
C ARG A 51 19.03 -0.26 10.62
N ALA A 52 18.54 0.91 10.19
CA ALA A 52 17.13 1.08 9.83
C ALA A 52 16.75 0.10 8.73
N ALA A 53 15.47 -0.27 8.67
CA ALA A 53 14.91 -1.10 7.62
C ALA A 53 15.18 -0.47 6.24
N VAL A 54 15.38 -1.30 5.23
CA VAL A 54 15.63 -0.84 3.86
C VAL A 54 14.43 -0.08 3.30
N SER A 55 13.21 -0.41 3.76
CA SER A 55 11.95 0.26 3.41
C SER A 55 11.79 1.64 4.06
N ASP A 56 12.37 1.88 5.23
CA ASP A 56 12.23 3.13 5.99
C ASP A 56 13.37 4.10 5.63
N TRP A 57 13.15 4.90 4.61
CA TRP A 57 14.18 5.81 4.10
C TRP A 57 14.12 7.22 4.71
N MET A 58 12.94 7.66 5.21
CA MET A 58 12.80 8.96 5.85
C MET A 58 13.37 8.95 7.27
N GLU A 59 14.02 10.04 7.67
CA GLU A 59 14.59 10.17 9.02
C GLU A 59 13.51 10.12 10.11
N ILE A 60 12.30 10.63 9.84
CA ILE A 60 11.17 10.58 10.76
C ILE A 60 10.66 9.15 10.96
N GLU A 61 10.70 8.29 9.93
CA GLU A 61 10.37 6.87 10.02
C GLU A 61 11.36 6.15 10.94
N LYS A 62 12.65 6.42 10.76
CA LYS A 62 13.73 5.85 11.59
C LYS A 62 13.64 6.28 13.05
N GLN A 63 13.30 7.56 13.29
CA GLN A 63 13.17 8.10 14.65
C GLN A 63 11.94 7.54 15.38
N ARG A 64 10.83 7.37 14.70
CA ARG A 64 9.56 6.90 15.28
C ARG A 64 9.38 5.39 15.20
N GLY A 65 10.12 4.70 14.32
CA GLY A 65 10.00 3.26 14.10
C GLY A 65 8.69 2.85 13.41
N ILE A 66 8.09 3.77 12.65
CA ILE A 66 6.86 3.54 11.87
C ILE A 66 7.07 3.98 10.42
N SER A 67 6.62 3.19 9.47
CA SER A 67 6.59 3.59 8.06
C SER A 67 5.49 4.63 7.84
N VAL A 68 5.85 5.74 7.19
CA VAL A 68 4.99 6.90 6.92
C VAL A 68 4.54 6.91 5.47
N THR A 69 5.42 6.47 4.56
CA THR A 69 5.17 6.42 3.13
C THR A 69 5.34 5.01 2.60
N SER A 70 4.57 4.69 1.54
CA SER A 70 4.77 3.42 0.84
C SER A 70 6.12 3.43 0.11
N SER A 71 6.77 2.28 0.08
CA SER A 71 7.98 2.07 -0.72
C SER A 71 7.77 0.99 -1.78
N VAL A 72 8.48 1.15 -2.88
CA VAL A 72 8.47 0.18 -4.00
C VAL A 72 9.83 -0.49 -4.03
N MET A 73 9.83 -1.81 -4.06
CA MET A 73 11.04 -2.63 -4.12
C MET A 73 10.88 -3.68 -5.20
N GLN A 74 11.92 -3.89 -5.99
CA GLN A 74 11.91 -4.85 -7.08
C GLN A 74 13.11 -5.77 -7.01
N PHE A 75 12.92 -7.05 -7.30
CA PHE A 75 13.98 -8.05 -7.39
C PHE A 75 13.54 -9.24 -8.24
N GLN A 76 14.48 -10.11 -8.57
CA GLN A 76 14.20 -11.35 -9.28
C GLN A 76 14.38 -12.56 -8.35
N TYR A 77 13.47 -13.52 -8.45
CA TYR A 77 13.54 -14.77 -7.70
C TYR A 77 12.90 -15.90 -8.51
N GLU A 78 13.61 -17.02 -8.71
CA GLU A 78 13.13 -18.22 -9.43
C GLU A 78 12.45 -17.93 -10.79
N GLY A 79 13.00 -17.00 -11.57
CA GLY A 79 12.47 -16.63 -12.87
C GLY A 79 11.33 -15.60 -12.83
N PHE A 80 10.79 -15.28 -11.65
CA PHE A 80 9.82 -14.22 -11.48
C PHE A 80 10.49 -12.84 -11.32
N CYS A 81 9.84 -11.82 -11.87
CA CYS A 81 10.15 -10.43 -11.61
C CYS A 81 9.14 -9.90 -10.58
N ILE A 82 9.62 -9.55 -9.39
CA ILE A 82 8.79 -9.28 -8.23
C ILE A 82 8.81 -7.79 -7.91
N ASN A 83 7.63 -7.20 -7.80
CA ASN A 83 7.42 -5.83 -7.34
C ASN A 83 6.67 -5.87 -6.01
N ILE A 84 7.34 -5.49 -4.92
CA ILE A 84 6.73 -5.34 -3.60
C ILE A 84 6.34 -3.89 -3.38
N LEU A 85 5.11 -3.70 -2.98
CA LEU A 85 4.56 -2.45 -2.49
C LEU A 85 4.45 -2.53 -0.98
N ASP A 86 5.43 -1.98 -0.27
CA ASP A 86 5.41 -1.92 1.19
C ASP A 86 4.57 -0.74 1.64
N THR A 87 3.46 -0.99 2.33
CA THR A 87 2.49 0.04 2.71
C THR A 87 2.69 0.52 4.15
N PRO A 88 2.36 1.78 4.50
CA PRO A 88 2.32 2.19 5.90
C PRO A 88 1.36 1.33 6.71
N GLY A 89 1.77 0.91 7.93
CA GLY A 89 0.91 0.13 8.81
C GLY A 89 -0.04 0.98 9.65
N HIS A 90 0.24 2.28 9.83
CA HIS A 90 -0.53 3.16 10.71
C HIS A 90 -1.78 3.71 9.99
N GLN A 91 -2.90 3.78 10.72
CA GLN A 91 -4.20 4.22 10.17
C GLN A 91 -4.19 5.64 9.61
N ASP A 92 -3.38 6.55 10.15
CA ASP A 92 -3.26 7.93 9.69
C ASP A 92 -2.73 8.05 8.25
N PHE A 93 -2.10 6.99 7.73
CA PHE A 93 -1.59 6.91 6.35
C PHE A 93 -2.40 5.99 5.46
N SER A 94 -3.67 5.74 5.81
CA SER A 94 -4.57 4.85 5.07
C SER A 94 -4.79 5.28 3.63
N GLU A 95 -4.76 6.57 3.33
CA GLU A 95 -4.90 7.08 1.96
C GLU A 95 -3.70 6.70 1.07
N ASP A 96 -2.45 6.82 1.56
CA ASP A 96 -1.27 6.36 0.83
C ASP A 96 -1.28 4.84 0.63
N THR A 97 -1.73 4.11 1.66
CA THR A 97 -1.94 2.66 1.56
C THR A 97 -2.97 2.31 0.50
N TYR A 98 -4.10 3.00 0.46
CA TYR A 98 -5.14 2.78 -0.53
C TYR A 98 -4.63 3.01 -1.96
N ARG A 99 -3.94 4.15 -2.21
CA ARG A 99 -3.34 4.47 -3.51
C ARG A 99 -2.36 3.39 -3.96
N THR A 100 -1.55 2.93 -3.03
CA THR A 100 -0.56 1.87 -3.28
C THR A 100 -1.24 0.53 -3.60
N LEU A 101 -2.29 0.18 -2.88
CA LEU A 101 -3.11 -0.99 -3.17
C LEU A 101 -3.75 -0.92 -4.56
N MET A 102 -4.05 0.28 -5.08
CA MET A 102 -4.55 0.44 -6.46
C MET A 102 -3.52 -0.01 -7.50
N ALA A 103 -2.24 -0.03 -7.20
CA ALA A 103 -1.18 -0.51 -8.10
C ALA A 103 -0.88 -2.01 -7.97
N ALA A 104 -1.42 -2.70 -6.97
CA ALA A 104 -1.19 -4.12 -6.71
C ALA A 104 -2.13 -5.05 -7.49
N ASP A 105 -1.67 -6.25 -7.81
CA ASP A 105 -2.45 -7.34 -8.42
C ASP A 105 -2.85 -8.41 -7.39
N SER A 106 -2.21 -8.41 -6.22
CA SER A 106 -2.54 -9.26 -5.07
C SER A 106 -2.06 -8.61 -3.78
N ALA A 107 -2.43 -9.18 -2.64
CA ALA A 107 -1.99 -8.70 -1.34
C ALA A 107 -1.50 -9.84 -0.45
N VAL A 108 -0.46 -9.59 0.33
CA VAL A 108 -0.02 -10.42 1.45
C VAL A 108 -0.49 -9.74 2.73
N MET A 109 -1.41 -10.38 3.43
CA MET A 109 -1.92 -9.94 4.73
C MET A 109 -1.13 -10.60 5.84
N VAL A 110 -0.43 -9.80 6.65
CA VAL A 110 0.37 -10.31 7.78
C VAL A 110 -0.41 -10.17 9.07
N ILE A 111 -0.60 -11.28 9.75
CA ILE A 111 -1.32 -11.40 11.04
C ILE A 111 -0.32 -11.78 12.14
N ASP A 112 -0.44 -11.16 13.31
CA ASP A 112 0.28 -11.59 14.51
C ASP A 112 -0.44 -12.81 15.12
N GLY A 113 0.22 -13.98 15.14
CA GLY A 113 -0.37 -15.23 15.64
C GLY A 113 -0.86 -15.16 17.09
N SER A 114 -0.32 -14.25 17.91
CA SER A 114 -0.78 -14.05 19.29
C SER A 114 -2.01 -13.16 19.41
N LYS A 115 -2.23 -12.26 18.43
CA LYS A 115 -3.29 -11.25 18.48
C LYS A 115 -4.48 -11.59 17.57
N GLY A 116 -4.23 -12.21 16.42
CA GLY A 116 -5.23 -12.49 15.41
C GLY A 116 -5.56 -11.26 14.56
N VAL A 117 -6.84 -11.11 14.18
CA VAL A 117 -7.33 -10.02 13.30
C VAL A 117 -7.49 -8.72 14.07
N GLU A 118 -6.65 -7.74 13.77
CA GLU A 118 -6.67 -6.42 14.42
C GLU A 118 -7.39 -5.36 13.55
N ALA A 119 -7.78 -4.24 14.16
CA ALA A 119 -8.65 -3.23 13.55
C ALA A 119 -8.13 -2.69 12.19
N GLN A 120 -6.82 -2.43 12.06
CA GLN A 120 -6.25 -1.94 10.81
C GLN A 120 -6.25 -3.01 9.72
N THR A 121 -6.05 -4.26 10.09
CA THR A 121 -6.14 -5.41 9.16
C THR A 121 -7.53 -5.47 8.52
N ARG A 122 -8.62 -5.32 9.31
CA ARG A 122 -9.99 -5.29 8.80
C ARG A 122 -10.22 -4.17 7.79
N LYS A 123 -9.70 -2.97 8.06
CA LYS A 123 -9.83 -1.81 7.15
C LYS A 123 -9.13 -2.07 5.82
N LEU A 124 -7.88 -2.54 5.86
CA LEU A 124 -7.09 -2.81 4.66
C LEU A 124 -7.62 -4.00 3.86
N PHE A 125 -8.10 -5.04 4.55
CA PHE A 125 -8.77 -6.17 3.92
C PHE A 125 -9.98 -5.71 3.08
N LYS A 126 -10.85 -4.84 3.62
CA LYS A 126 -12.01 -4.31 2.90
C LYS A 126 -11.61 -3.61 1.59
N VAL A 127 -10.50 -2.88 1.60
CA VAL A 127 -9.98 -2.23 0.38
C VAL A 127 -9.57 -3.27 -0.68
N CYS A 128 -8.88 -4.32 -0.27
CA CYS A 128 -8.48 -5.40 -1.18
C CYS A 128 -9.71 -6.16 -1.71
N ALA A 129 -10.68 -6.46 -0.85
CA ALA A 129 -11.92 -7.15 -1.20
C ALA A 129 -12.77 -6.35 -2.20
N MET A 130 -12.90 -5.03 -2.03
CA MET A 130 -13.59 -4.15 -3.00
C MET A 130 -12.96 -4.19 -4.39
N ARG A 131 -11.67 -4.45 -4.47
CA ARG A 131 -10.94 -4.58 -5.73
C ARG A 131 -10.91 -5.99 -6.30
N HIS A 132 -11.45 -6.96 -5.58
CA HIS A 132 -11.43 -8.38 -5.95
C HIS A 132 -10.02 -8.91 -6.25
N ILE A 133 -8.99 -8.39 -5.56
CA ILE A 133 -7.63 -8.91 -5.70
C ILE A 133 -7.43 -10.10 -4.75
N PRO A 134 -6.66 -11.13 -5.15
CA PRO A 134 -6.33 -12.25 -4.28
C PRO A 134 -5.58 -11.81 -3.03
N ILE A 135 -5.96 -12.36 -1.88
CA ILE A 135 -5.35 -12.07 -0.58
C ILE A 135 -4.76 -13.36 -0.03
N PHE A 136 -3.46 -13.33 0.28
CA PHE A 136 -2.72 -14.43 0.89
C PHE A 136 -2.40 -14.04 2.34
N THR A 137 -2.74 -14.90 3.29
CA THR A 137 -2.54 -14.61 4.72
C THR A 137 -1.28 -15.29 5.22
N PHE A 138 -0.40 -14.51 5.86
CA PHE A 138 0.76 -15.01 6.57
C PHE A 138 0.60 -14.78 8.07
N VAL A 139 0.34 -15.84 8.82
CA VAL A 139 0.29 -15.83 10.29
C VAL A 139 1.71 -15.87 10.81
N ASN A 140 2.17 -14.71 11.26
CA ASN A 140 3.54 -14.44 11.67
C ASN A 140 3.74 -14.60 13.18
N LYS A 141 4.99 -14.68 13.59
CA LYS A 141 5.44 -14.75 14.99
C LYS A 141 5.11 -16.06 15.70
N MET A 142 5.05 -17.16 14.95
CA MET A 142 4.91 -18.50 15.53
C MET A 142 6.09 -18.90 16.44
N ASP A 143 7.20 -18.12 16.45
CA ASP A 143 8.30 -18.21 17.41
C ASP A 143 7.95 -17.70 18.81
N ARG A 144 6.70 -17.28 19.04
CA ARG A 144 6.13 -16.88 20.32
C ARG A 144 4.87 -17.67 20.58
N GLU A 145 4.36 -17.57 21.83
CA GLU A 145 3.04 -18.10 22.14
C GLU A 145 1.99 -17.47 21.21
N ALA A 146 1.24 -18.31 20.53
CA ALA A 146 0.22 -17.93 19.57
C ALA A 146 -1.12 -18.55 19.97
N LYS A 147 -2.22 -18.03 19.42
CA LYS A 147 -3.54 -18.66 19.48
C LYS A 147 -3.49 -20.03 18.77
N ASP A 148 -4.47 -20.86 19.09
CA ASP A 148 -4.65 -22.11 18.35
C ASP A 148 -4.80 -21.84 16.85
N PRO A 149 -4.13 -22.62 15.96
CA PRO A 149 -4.23 -22.40 14.52
C PRO A 149 -5.65 -22.52 13.96
N PHE A 150 -6.50 -23.41 14.48
CA PHE A 150 -7.90 -23.51 14.06
C PHE A 150 -8.69 -22.28 14.49
N ASP A 151 -8.50 -21.79 15.72
CA ASP A 151 -9.13 -20.55 16.21
C ASP A 151 -8.75 -19.34 15.33
N LEU A 152 -7.51 -19.30 14.85
CA LEU A 152 -7.05 -18.24 13.94
C LEU A 152 -7.71 -18.32 12.56
N LEU A 153 -7.95 -19.51 12.01
CA LEU A 153 -8.68 -19.70 10.78
C LEU A 153 -10.14 -19.26 10.94
N ASP A 154 -10.80 -19.70 12.03
CA ASP A 154 -12.18 -19.31 12.34
C ASP A 154 -12.30 -17.78 12.54
N GLU A 155 -11.34 -17.16 13.21
CA GLU A 155 -11.31 -15.70 13.41
C GLU A 155 -11.18 -14.96 12.06
N LEU A 156 -10.31 -15.43 11.16
CA LEU A 156 -10.16 -14.88 9.81
C LEU A 156 -11.48 -14.96 9.03
N GLU A 157 -12.15 -16.10 9.05
CA GLU A 157 -13.40 -16.31 8.33
C GLU A 157 -14.54 -15.46 8.89
N ASN A 158 -14.70 -15.45 10.22
CA ASN A 158 -15.79 -14.73 10.89
C ASN A 158 -15.61 -13.20 10.83
N GLU A 159 -14.37 -12.71 11.02
CA GLU A 159 -14.08 -11.28 11.11
C GLU A 159 -13.96 -10.59 9.75
N LEU A 160 -13.47 -11.33 8.75
CA LEU A 160 -13.21 -10.77 7.41
C LEU A 160 -14.25 -11.21 6.38
N GLY A 161 -14.99 -12.28 6.63
CA GLY A 161 -15.96 -12.82 5.69
C GLY A 161 -15.30 -13.44 4.45
N ILE A 162 -14.09 -13.98 4.59
CA ILE A 162 -13.36 -14.69 3.55
C ILE A 162 -13.11 -16.11 4.00
N GLU A 163 -13.30 -17.07 3.11
CA GLU A 163 -12.97 -18.47 3.40
C GLU A 163 -11.46 -18.67 3.43
N THR A 164 -10.99 -19.63 4.22
CA THR A 164 -9.56 -19.90 4.39
C THR A 164 -9.17 -21.28 3.88
N TYR A 165 -7.90 -21.43 3.46
CA TYR A 165 -7.27 -22.70 3.17
C TYR A 165 -5.85 -22.68 3.74
N ALA A 166 -5.61 -23.45 4.80
CA ALA A 166 -4.27 -23.62 5.35
C ALA A 166 -3.39 -24.40 4.35
N VAL A 167 -2.41 -23.73 3.76
CA VAL A 167 -1.45 -24.33 2.81
C VAL A 167 -0.36 -25.08 3.56
N ASN A 168 0.07 -24.55 4.69
CA ASN A 168 0.93 -25.22 5.64
C ASN A 168 0.30 -25.25 7.03
N TRP A 169 0.82 -26.09 7.92
CA TRP A 169 0.36 -26.23 9.29
C TRP A 169 1.54 -26.17 10.26
N PRO A 170 1.48 -25.36 11.35
CA PRO A 170 2.62 -25.17 12.23
C PRO A 170 2.85 -26.38 13.13
N ILE A 171 4.10 -26.71 13.39
CA ILE A 171 4.51 -27.75 14.33
C ILE A 171 4.99 -27.08 15.60
N GLY A 172 4.08 -26.96 16.56
CA GLY A 172 4.28 -26.22 17.80
C GLY A 172 4.23 -24.72 17.61
N CYS A 173 4.41 -23.98 18.71
CA CYS A 173 4.55 -22.53 18.75
C CYS A 173 5.54 -22.10 19.83
N GLY A 174 5.94 -20.85 19.84
CA GLY A 174 6.91 -20.34 20.79
C GLY A 174 8.30 -20.98 20.61
N LYS A 175 8.90 -21.39 21.71
CA LYS A 175 10.22 -22.07 21.67
C LYS A 175 10.16 -23.46 21.04
N GLU A 176 8.98 -24.01 20.92
CA GLU A 176 8.71 -25.34 20.37
C GLU A 176 8.33 -25.29 18.87
N PHE A 177 8.34 -24.12 18.25
CA PHE A 177 8.10 -23.99 16.81
C PHE A 177 9.31 -24.52 16.03
N GLN A 178 9.17 -25.72 15.47
CA GLN A 178 10.25 -26.47 14.82
C GLN A 178 10.15 -26.49 13.30
N GLY A 179 8.95 -26.31 12.76
CA GLY A 179 8.72 -26.41 11.33
C GLY A 179 7.26 -26.26 10.96
N VAL A 180 6.97 -26.53 9.69
CA VAL A 180 5.61 -26.50 9.16
C VAL A 180 5.35 -27.75 8.31
N TYR A 181 4.15 -28.31 8.39
CA TYR A 181 3.69 -29.35 7.47
C TYR A 181 3.11 -28.68 6.22
N ASN A 182 3.66 -29.04 5.05
CA ASN A 182 3.18 -28.59 3.75
C ASN A 182 2.08 -29.52 3.26
N ARG A 183 0.82 -29.06 3.25
CA ARG A 183 -0.34 -29.88 2.85
C ARG A 183 -0.32 -30.28 1.38
N ARG A 184 0.20 -29.44 0.49
CA ARG A 184 0.26 -29.72 -0.94
C ARG A 184 1.38 -30.68 -1.30
N GLY A 185 2.53 -30.53 -0.65
CA GLY A 185 3.69 -31.40 -0.84
C GLY A 185 3.66 -32.68 0.02
N GLN A 186 2.77 -32.74 1.02
CA GLN A 186 2.64 -33.86 1.99
C GLN A 186 3.96 -34.18 2.73
N HIS A 187 4.74 -33.14 3.03
CA HIS A 187 6.00 -33.23 3.75
C HIS A 187 6.07 -32.19 4.85
N ILE A 188 6.98 -32.40 5.77
CA ILE A 188 7.32 -31.44 6.83
C ILE A 188 8.59 -30.71 6.42
N ASP A 189 8.54 -29.38 6.50
CA ASP A 189 9.71 -28.51 6.42
C ASP A 189 10.23 -28.26 7.83
N PHE A 190 11.34 -28.90 8.21
CA PHE A 190 12.07 -28.60 9.43
C PHE A 190 13.06 -27.46 9.17
N PHE A 191 13.15 -26.54 10.11
CA PHE A 191 14.07 -25.42 10.01
C PHE A 191 15.11 -25.47 11.12
N SER A 192 16.37 -25.20 10.75
CA SER A 192 17.49 -25.08 11.68
C SER A 192 18.26 -23.79 11.41
N GLY A 193 19.05 -23.37 12.40
CA GLY A 193 19.84 -22.15 12.28
C GLY A 193 19.30 -21.03 13.19
N VAL A 194 20.17 -20.45 13.99
CA VAL A 194 19.83 -19.51 15.07
C VAL A 194 19.84 -18.04 14.61
N SER A 195 20.27 -17.76 13.41
CA SER A 195 20.50 -16.36 12.98
C SER A 195 19.47 -15.93 11.94
N GLY A 196 18.39 -15.28 12.40
CA GLY A 196 17.42 -14.61 11.51
C GLY A 196 18.01 -13.58 10.52
N LYS A 197 19.34 -13.43 10.45
CA LYS A 197 20.06 -12.58 9.50
C LYS A 197 20.48 -13.30 8.22
N ARG A 198 20.36 -14.62 8.17
CA ARG A 198 20.68 -15.46 7.01
C ARG A 198 19.49 -16.37 6.72
N ARG A 199 19.48 -17.00 5.55
CA ARG A 199 18.50 -18.04 5.22
C ARG A 199 18.54 -19.14 6.28
N ALA A 200 17.38 -19.70 6.62
CA ALA A 200 17.32 -20.89 7.46
C ALA A 200 17.71 -22.12 6.63
N ASP A 201 18.38 -23.08 7.26
CA ASP A 201 18.56 -24.39 6.65
C ASP A 201 17.22 -25.13 6.72
N ARG A 202 16.81 -25.75 5.61
CA ARG A 202 15.53 -26.45 5.46
C ARG A 202 15.79 -27.93 5.16
N GLU A 203 15.15 -28.81 5.93
CA GLU A 203 15.12 -30.24 5.69
C GLU A 203 13.67 -30.69 5.45
N GLU A 204 13.42 -31.34 4.32
CA GLU A 204 12.12 -31.90 3.97
C GLU A 204 12.03 -33.34 4.41
N VAL A 205 11.01 -33.70 5.19
CA VAL A 205 10.77 -35.06 5.70
C VAL A 205 9.30 -35.41 5.47
N LEU A 206 9.04 -36.64 4.96
CA LEU A 206 7.66 -37.09 4.78
C LEU A 206 6.96 -37.26 6.14
N LEU A 207 5.65 -36.98 6.19
CA LEU A 207 4.85 -37.06 7.43
C LEU A 207 4.94 -38.44 8.11
N ASP A 208 4.99 -39.54 7.32
CA ASP A 208 5.02 -40.90 7.80
C ASP A 208 6.44 -41.44 8.06
N ASP A 209 7.48 -40.63 7.90
CA ASP A 209 8.84 -41.04 8.21
C ASP A 209 8.99 -41.22 9.74
N PRO A 210 9.46 -42.41 10.21
CA PRO A 210 9.66 -42.68 11.64
C PRO A 210 10.52 -41.64 12.37
N ARG A 211 11.45 -40.99 11.66
CA ARG A 211 12.29 -39.93 12.21
C ARG A 211 11.50 -38.71 12.74
N VAL A 212 10.29 -38.49 12.19
CA VAL A 212 9.43 -37.39 12.65
C VAL A 212 9.12 -37.53 14.14
N GLY A 213 8.75 -38.73 14.60
CA GLY A 213 8.48 -39.00 16.01
C GLY A 213 9.70 -38.80 16.91
N GLU A 214 10.91 -39.03 16.41
CA GLU A 214 12.16 -38.78 17.12
C GLU A 214 12.47 -37.25 17.20
N LEU A 215 12.15 -36.53 16.13
CA LEU A 215 12.44 -35.09 16.02
C LEU A 215 11.47 -34.24 16.86
N ILE A 216 10.17 -34.53 16.81
CA ILE A 216 9.14 -33.68 17.45
C ILE A 216 8.49 -34.33 18.70
N GLY A 217 8.77 -35.60 18.98
CA GLY A 217 8.13 -36.37 20.03
C GLY A 217 6.84 -37.08 19.55
N ALA A 218 6.56 -38.25 20.15
CA ALA A 218 5.44 -39.09 19.73
C ALA A 218 4.07 -38.40 19.86
N ASP A 219 3.84 -37.71 20.97
CA ASP A 219 2.56 -37.02 21.23
C ASP A 219 2.28 -35.92 20.21
N ARG A 220 3.30 -35.10 19.90
CA ARG A 220 3.16 -34.04 18.91
C ARG A 220 3.02 -34.55 17.49
N TRP A 221 3.68 -35.66 17.18
CA TRP A 221 3.51 -36.35 15.90
C TRP A 221 2.08 -36.89 15.75
N GLN A 222 1.51 -37.44 16.81
CA GLN A 222 0.11 -37.89 16.78
C GLN A 222 -0.83 -36.69 16.62
N GLN A 223 -0.63 -35.60 17.39
CA GLN A 223 -1.41 -34.37 17.25
C GLN A 223 -1.36 -33.83 15.81
N LEU A 224 -0.18 -33.78 15.19
CA LEU A 224 -0.04 -33.35 13.80
C LEU A 224 -0.84 -34.20 12.83
N ARG A 225 -0.87 -35.51 13.03
CA ARG A 225 -1.67 -36.43 12.18
C ARG A 225 -3.17 -36.18 12.35
N ASP A 226 -3.62 -35.98 13.58
CA ASP A 226 -5.03 -35.70 13.88
C ASP A 226 -5.43 -34.33 13.25
N ASP A 227 -4.59 -33.31 13.36
CA ASP A 227 -4.81 -32.02 12.72
C ASP A 227 -4.85 -32.12 11.19
N VAL A 228 -3.95 -32.88 10.59
CA VAL A 228 -3.90 -33.14 9.13
C VAL A 228 -5.16 -33.85 8.64
N GLU A 229 -5.67 -34.82 9.42
CA GLU A 229 -6.92 -35.52 9.11
C GLU A 229 -8.11 -34.53 9.16
N LEU A 230 -8.20 -33.72 10.20
CA LEU A 230 -9.23 -32.66 10.31
C LEU A 230 -9.19 -31.68 9.15
N LEU A 231 -8.00 -31.19 8.81
CA LEU A 231 -7.80 -30.31 7.65
C LEU A 231 -8.17 -30.98 6.33
N GLY A 232 -7.94 -32.30 6.21
CA GLY A 232 -8.29 -33.11 5.05
C GLY A 232 -9.80 -33.31 4.87
N ALA A 233 -10.55 -33.33 5.98
CA ALA A 233 -12.02 -33.37 5.98
C ALA A 233 -12.67 -32.03 5.61
N GLY A 234 -11.89 -30.94 5.63
CA GLY A 234 -12.36 -29.61 5.28
C GLY A 234 -12.39 -29.36 3.76
N ARG A 235 -12.28 -28.08 3.39
CA ARG A 235 -12.33 -27.64 2.00
C ARG A 235 -11.16 -28.17 1.17
N GLU A 236 -11.44 -28.58 -0.07
CA GLU A 236 -10.42 -28.80 -1.10
C GLU A 236 -9.86 -27.48 -1.64
N PHE A 237 -8.60 -27.50 -2.06
CA PHE A 237 -7.94 -26.32 -2.63
C PHE A 237 -8.47 -26.02 -4.02
N ASP A 238 -9.02 -24.82 -4.20
CA ASP A 238 -9.51 -24.32 -5.48
C ASP A 238 -8.78 -23.01 -5.85
N MET A 239 -7.92 -23.07 -6.87
CA MET A 239 -7.15 -21.92 -7.35
C MET A 239 -8.04 -20.84 -7.96
N ASP A 240 -9.17 -21.17 -8.56
CA ASP A 240 -10.06 -20.19 -9.17
C ASP A 240 -10.79 -19.38 -8.10
N GLU A 241 -11.16 -19.98 -6.96
CA GLU A 241 -11.72 -19.27 -5.82
C GLU A 241 -10.66 -18.35 -5.16
N VAL A 242 -9.39 -18.78 -5.10
CA VAL A 242 -8.27 -17.90 -4.67
C VAL A 242 -8.13 -16.70 -5.60
N ARG A 243 -8.10 -16.92 -6.92
CA ARG A 243 -7.98 -15.84 -7.92
C ARG A 243 -9.14 -14.86 -7.88
N ARG A 244 -10.34 -15.32 -7.51
CA ARG A 244 -11.53 -14.48 -7.34
C ARG A 244 -11.55 -13.72 -6.00
N GLY A 245 -10.57 -13.94 -5.13
CA GLY A 245 -10.50 -13.35 -3.80
C GLY A 245 -11.56 -13.86 -2.81
N ARG A 246 -12.09 -15.08 -3.01
CA ARG A 246 -13.08 -15.70 -2.13
C ARG A 246 -12.44 -16.59 -1.08
N VAL A 247 -11.30 -17.19 -1.39
CA VAL A 247 -10.50 -18.02 -0.50
C VAL A 247 -9.14 -17.39 -0.30
N SER A 248 -8.71 -17.25 0.95
CA SER A 248 -7.37 -16.83 1.31
C SER A 248 -6.51 -18.06 1.63
N PRO A 249 -5.43 -18.34 0.87
CA PRO A 249 -4.42 -19.28 1.28
C PRO A 249 -3.72 -18.77 2.54
N VAL A 250 -3.69 -19.58 3.60
CA VAL A 250 -3.10 -19.25 4.90
C VAL A 250 -1.81 -20.01 5.10
N PHE A 251 -0.78 -19.29 5.53
CA PHE A 251 0.55 -19.80 5.84
C PHE A 251 0.93 -19.41 7.26
N PHE A 252 1.53 -20.32 7.99
CA PHE A 252 2.07 -20.09 9.32
C PHE A 252 3.60 -20.04 9.28
N GLY A 253 4.19 -19.11 10.05
CA GLY A 253 5.64 -18.99 10.08
C GLY A 253 6.16 -17.92 11.04
N SER A 254 7.46 -17.67 10.97
CA SER A 254 8.12 -16.59 11.71
C SER A 254 9.10 -15.86 10.80
N ALA A 255 8.78 -14.60 10.51
CA ALA A 255 9.69 -13.73 9.79
C ALA A 255 10.99 -13.44 10.58
N LEU A 256 10.95 -13.53 11.91
CA LEU A 256 12.14 -13.29 12.74
C LEU A 256 13.17 -14.41 12.58
N THR A 257 12.73 -15.66 12.64
CA THR A 257 13.60 -16.85 12.55
C THR A 257 13.85 -17.31 11.13
N ASN A 258 13.09 -16.83 10.13
CA ASN A 258 12.99 -17.28 8.75
C ASN A 258 12.23 -18.60 8.56
N PHE A 259 11.61 -19.15 9.60
CA PHE A 259 10.89 -20.42 9.52
C PHE A 259 9.58 -20.24 8.74
N GLY A 260 9.36 -21.05 7.72
CA GLY A 260 8.19 -21.00 6.86
C GLY A 260 8.17 -19.86 5.82
N VAL A 261 9.17 -18.97 5.79
CA VAL A 261 9.18 -17.79 4.89
C VAL A 261 9.52 -18.17 3.46
N GLU A 262 10.55 -19.00 3.24
CA GLU A 262 10.92 -19.43 1.88
C GLU A 262 9.84 -20.30 1.23
N PRO A 263 9.29 -21.35 1.88
CA PRO A 263 8.15 -22.10 1.34
C PRO A 263 6.91 -21.22 1.07
N PHE A 264 6.68 -20.20 1.90
CA PHE A 264 5.62 -19.23 1.63
C PHE A 264 5.88 -18.48 0.33
N LEU A 265 7.08 -17.91 0.16
CA LEU A 265 7.42 -17.13 -1.03
C LEU A 265 7.29 -17.99 -2.30
N GLU A 266 7.82 -19.21 -2.29
CA GLU A 266 7.73 -20.15 -3.41
C GLU A 266 6.28 -20.46 -3.79
N ALA A 267 5.47 -20.87 -2.81
CA ALA A 267 4.06 -21.20 -3.03
C ALA A 267 3.24 -19.96 -3.46
N PHE A 268 3.47 -18.81 -2.82
CA PHE A 268 2.82 -17.55 -3.14
C PHE A 268 3.04 -17.14 -4.60
N LEU A 269 4.29 -17.17 -5.08
CA LEU A 269 4.64 -16.77 -6.45
C LEU A 269 3.99 -17.65 -7.52
N GLN A 270 3.80 -18.94 -7.22
CA GLN A 270 3.11 -19.87 -8.11
C GLN A 270 1.58 -19.66 -8.12
N MET A 271 1.00 -19.30 -6.98
CA MET A 271 -0.44 -19.08 -6.82
C MET A 271 -0.90 -17.69 -7.22
N THR A 272 -0.04 -16.69 -7.06
CA THR A 272 -0.33 -15.30 -7.42
C THR A 272 -0.50 -15.14 -8.93
N PRO A 273 -1.56 -14.47 -9.40
CA PRO A 273 -1.76 -14.26 -10.83
C PRO A 273 -0.68 -13.35 -11.43
N PRO A 274 -0.47 -13.43 -12.75
CA PRO A 274 0.23 -12.40 -13.49
C PRO A 274 -0.53 -11.06 -13.40
N PRO A 275 0.00 -9.96 -13.97
CA PRO A 275 -0.66 -8.66 -13.93
C PRO A 275 -2.13 -8.72 -14.38
N LEU A 276 -3.00 -8.14 -13.56
CA LEU A 276 -4.43 -8.12 -13.81
C LEU A 276 -4.82 -7.04 -14.82
N SER A 277 -5.84 -7.33 -15.64
CA SER A 277 -6.49 -6.36 -16.52
C SER A 277 -7.14 -5.24 -15.71
N ARG A 278 -7.24 -4.03 -16.28
CA ARG A 278 -7.71 -2.85 -15.56
C ARG A 278 -8.85 -2.16 -16.27
N THR A 279 -9.84 -1.71 -15.52
CA THR A 279 -11.01 -0.98 -16.05
C THR A 279 -10.62 0.47 -16.41
N ALA A 280 -11.06 0.89 -17.60
CA ALA A 280 -10.97 2.24 -18.11
C ALA A 280 -12.36 2.71 -18.59
N ASP A 281 -12.48 3.98 -18.98
CA ASP A 281 -13.71 4.56 -19.52
C ASP A 281 -14.20 3.89 -20.82
N CYS A 282 -13.28 3.29 -21.58
CA CYS A 282 -13.59 2.54 -22.82
C CYS A 282 -13.82 1.04 -22.59
N GLY A 283 -13.80 0.55 -21.35
CA GLY A 283 -13.91 -0.88 -21.00
C GLY A 283 -12.66 -1.43 -20.32
N VAL A 284 -12.49 -2.75 -20.35
CA VAL A 284 -11.35 -3.43 -19.71
C VAL A 284 -10.13 -3.43 -20.64
N ILE A 285 -9.01 -2.94 -20.14
CA ILE A 285 -7.71 -3.00 -20.82
C ILE A 285 -6.98 -4.26 -20.37
N ASP A 286 -6.72 -5.14 -21.32
CA ASP A 286 -5.99 -6.39 -21.08
C ASP A 286 -4.51 -6.08 -20.83
N ALA A 287 -3.96 -6.64 -19.75
CA ALA A 287 -2.54 -6.51 -19.40
C ALA A 287 -1.60 -7.05 -20.52
N PHE A 288 -2.04 -8.03 -21.27
CA PHE A 288 -1.29 -8.65 -22.37
C PHE A 288 -1.44 -7.90 -23.71
N SER A 289 -2.22 -6.81 -23.77
CA SER A 289 -2.28 -5.95 -24.95
C SER A 289 -0.89 -5.43 -25.32
N PRO A 290 -0.54 -5.35 -26.61
CA PRO A 290 0.76 -4.81 -27.04
C PRO A 290 0.88 -3.29 -26.84
N ASP A 291 -0.24 -2.58 -26.75
CA ASP A 291 -0.26 -1.13 -26.55
C ASP A 291 0.15 -0.79 -25.11
N PHE A 292 1.13 0.09 -24.97
CA PHE A 292 1.55 0.57 -23.64
C PHE A 292 0.48 1.43 -22.99
N SER A 293 0.21 1.14 -21.73
CA SER A 293 -0.57 2.02 -20.86
C SER A 293 -0.08 1.92 -19.41
N ALA A 294 -0.18 3.04 -18.70
CA ALA A 294 0.21 3.16 -17.31
C ALA A 294 -0.64 4.21 -16.59
N PHE A 295 -0.64 4.19 -15.27
CA PHE A 295 -1.21 5.25 -14.47
C PHE A 295 -0.29 5.67 -13.34
N VAL A 296 -0.38 6.94 -12.94
CA VAL A 296 0.36 7.52 -11.83
C VAL A 296 -0.38 7.20 -10.53
N PHE A 297 0.22 6.41 -9.64
CA PHE A 297 -0.40 6.10 -8.35
C PHE A 297 0.23 6.84 -7.17
N LYS A 298 1.46 7.34 -7.36
CA LYS A 298 2.20 8.04 -6.32
C LYS A 298 3.10 9.11 -6.93
N ILE A 299 3.24 10.24 -6.22
CA ILE A 299 4.22 11.28 -6.50
C ILE A 299 5.04 11.48 -5.24
N GLN A 300 6.34 11.68 -5.39
CA GLN A 300 7.25 11.89 -4.28
C GLN A 300 8.33 12.89 -4.64
N ALA A 301 8.47 13.94 -3.82
CA ALA A 301 9.49 14.94 -3.98
C ALA A 301 10.60 14.78 -2.93
N ASN A 302 11.75 15.42 -3.21
CA ASN A 302 12.88 15.56 -2.29
C ASN A 302 13.44 14.24 -1.70
N MET A 303 13.33 13.13 -2.43
CA MET A 303 13.97 11.86 -2.01
C MET A 303 15.49 12.02 -1.86
N ASN A 304 16.11 12.86 -2.69
CA ASN A 304 17.51 13.27 -2.54
C ASN A 304 17.57 14.75 -2.14
N LYS A 305 18.02 15.01 -0.91
CA LYS A 305 18.17 16.39 -0.38
C LYS A 305 19.09 17.29 -1.24
N ALA A 306 20.02 16.68 -1.98
CA ALA A 306 20.98 17.41 -2.81
C ALA A 306 20.39 17.89 -4.15
N HIS A 307 19.38 17.21 -4.70
CA HIS A 307 18.91 17.44 -6.06
C HIS A 307 17.47 17.93 -6.18
N ARG A 308 16.71 18.03 -5.06
CA ARG A 308 15.29 18.45 -5.03
C ARG A 308 14.48 17.86 -6.18
N ASP A 309 14.66 16.55 -6.39
CA ASP A 309 14.00 15.80 -7.43
C ASP A 309 12.54 15.51 -7.05
N ARG A 310 11.69 15.42 -8.08
CA ARG A 310 10.32 14.94 -7.96
C ARG A 310 10.16 13.76 -8.91
N LEU A 311 9.63 12.66 -8.38
CA LEU A 311 9.36 11.43 -9.12
C LEU A 311 7.86 11.15 -9.15
N ALA A 312 7.35 10.78 -10.32
CA ALA A 312 6.06 10.16 -10.47
C ALA A 312 6.26 8.64 -10.62
N PHE A 313 5.51 7.88 -9.83
CA PHE A 313 5.53 6.42 -9.87
C PHE A 313 4.38 5.93 -10.74
N LEU A 314 4.74 5.22 -11.79
CA LEU A 314 3.81 4.68 -12.77
C LEU A 314 3.69 3.17 -12.61
N ARG A 315 2.46 2.68 -12.52
CA ARG A 315 2.14 1.27 -12.68
C ARG A 315 1.84 1.00 -14.16
N ILE A 316 2.62 0.16 -14.80
CA ILE A 316 2.37 -0.25 -16.20
C ILE A 316 1.23 -1.26 -16.22
N CYS A 317 0.15 -0.93 -16.92
CA CYS A 317 -1.08 -1.72 -16.97
C CYS A 317 -1.15 -2.64 -18.18
N SER A 318 -0.56 -2.26 -19.30
CA SER A 318 -0.50 -3.07 -20.52
C SER A 318 0.75 -2.80 -21.34
N GLY A 319 1.14 -3.76 -22.14
CA GLY A 319 2.20 -3.65 -23.12
C GLY A 319 3.60 -3.50 -22.55
N LYS A 320 4.43 -2.83 -23.34
CA LYS A 320 5.84 -2.61 -23.05
C LYS A 320 6.16 -1.12 -23.13
N TYR A 321 6.87 -0.61 -22.14
CA TYR A 321 7.54 0.68 -22.17
C TYR A 321 8.95 0.50 -22.73
N GLU A 322 9.34 1.37 -23.65
CA GLU A 322 10.71 1.49 -24.16
C GLU A 322 11.25 2.90 -23.87
N ARG A 323 12.51 2.96 -23.48
CA ARG A 323 13.18 4.23 -23.20
C ARG A 323 13.11 5.16 -24.42
N GLU A 324 12.88 6.45 -24.17
CA GLU A 324 12.74 7.49 -25.19
C GLU A 324 11.51 7.37 -26.10
N ALA A 325 10.67 6.35 -25.94
CA ALA A 325 9.41 6.26 -26.67
C ALA A 325 8.51 7.45 -26.35
N GLU A 326 7.82 7.96 -27.39
CA GLU A 326 6.80 8.99 -27.22
C GLU A 326 5.55 8.37 -26.61
N VAL A 327 5.04 8.98 -25.55
CA VAL A 327 3.80 8.59 -24.88
C VAL A 327 2.81 9.74 -24.88
N PHE A 328 1.54 9.45 -24.62
CA PHE A 328 0.47 10.43 -24.54
C PHE A 328 -0.03 10.57 -23.11
N HIS A 329 0.07 11.77 -22.53
CA HIS A 329 -0.51 12.11 -21.25
C HIS A 329 -1.98 12.51 -21.47
N VAL A 330 -2.90 11.66 -21.05
CA VAL A 330 -4.32 11.76 -21.41
C VAL A 330 -4.97 13.00 -20.79
N GLN A 331 -4.80 13.21 -19.47
CA GLN A 331 -5.37 14.35 -18.77
C GLN A 331 -4.75 15.69 -19.25
N GLY A 332 -3.46 15.69 -19.54
CA GLY A 332 -2.78 16.87 -20.09
C GLY A 332 -2.99 17.11 -21.57
N GLY A 333 -3.62 16.16 -22.31
CA GLY A 333 -3.92 16.28 -23.72
C GLY A 333 -2.69 16.42 -24.64
N ARG A 334 -1.51 15.95 -24.22
CA ARG A 334 -0.25 16.18 -24.92
C ARG A 334 0.64 14.95 -25.00
N LYS A 335 1.46 14.91 -26.04
CA LYS A 335 2.54 13.96 -26.19
C LYS A 335 3.75 14.41 -25.38
N LEU A 336 4.48 13.46 -24.82
CA LEU A 336 5.73 13.71 -24.08
C LEU A 336 6.62 12.48 -24.12
N ARG A 337 7.86 12.63 -23.68
CA ARG A 337 8.78 11.53 -23.40
C ARG A 337 9.01 11.46 -21.90
N LEU A 338 8.97 10.23 -21.34
CA LEU A 338 9.23 10.02 -19.94
C LEU A 338 10.73 10.19 -19.67
N SER A 339 11.06 11.12 -18.78
CA SER A 339 12.45 11.46 -18.47
C SER A 339 13.01 10.51 -17.42
N GLN A 340 14.19 9.96 -17.67
CA GLN A 340 14.97 9.15 -16.74
C GLN A 340 14.13 8.06 -16.05
N PRO A 341 13.55 7.10 -16.80
CA PRO A 341 12.80 6.02 -16.20
C PRO A 341 13.74 5.19 -15.32
N GLN A 342 13.33 5.01 -14.08
CA GLN A 342 14.14 4.38 -13.05
C GLN A 342 13.35 3.23 -12.42
N GLN A 343 14.05 2.16 -12.17
CA GLN A 343 13.62 1.11 -11.28
C GLN A 343 14.17 1.41 -9.88
N LEU A 344 13.36 1.13 -8.87
CA LEU A 344 13.68 1.46 -7.50
C LEU A 344 13.99 0.18 -6.73
N MET A 345 15.27 -0.02 -6.41
CA MET A 345 15.72 -1.05 -5.49
C MET A 345 15.97 -0.39 -4.12
N ALA A 346 14.88 -0.21 -3.36
CA ALA A 346 14.92 0.43 -2.04
C ALA A 346 15.55 1.85 -2.07
N GLN A 347 16.87 1.97 -1.87
CA GLN A 347 17.57 3.26 -1.90
C GLN A 347 18.39 3.46 -3.18
N GLU A 348 18.57 2.44 -3.99
CA GLU A 348 19.30 2.51 -5.23
C GLU A 348 18.35 2.74 -6.40
N ARG A 349 18.79 3.53 -7.37
CA ARG A 349 18.06 3.89 -8.58
C ARG A 349 18.85 3.41 -9.78
N GLU A 350 18.23 2.57 -10.57
CA GLU A 350 18.81 2.09 -11.81
C GLU A 350 18.00 2.59 -13.00
N ILE A 351 18.65 3.21 -13.97
CA ILE A 351 17.99 3.63 -15.22
C ILE A 351 17.67 2.37 -16.02
N ILE A 352 16.43 2.27 -16.49
CA ILE A 352 15.96 1.13 -17.24
C ILE A 352 15.66 1.51 -18.69
N ASP A 353 15.91 0.58 -19.61
CA ASP A 353 15.60 0.73 -21.02
C ASP A 353 14.21 0.20 -21.37
N GLU A 354 13.74 -0.81 -20.63
CA GLU A 354 12.47 -1.49 -20.88
C GLU A 354 11.73 -1.80 -19.59
N ALA A 355 10.39 -1.75 -19.65
CA ALA A 355 9.51 -2.22 -18.58
C ALA A 355 8.20 -2.74 -19.19
N TYR A 356 7.52 -3.62 -18.46
CA TYR A 356 6.37 -4.37 -18.99
C TYR A 356 5.16 -4.23 -18.07
N ALA A 357 3.99 -4.59 -18.56
CA ALA A 357 2.80 -4.67 -17.71
C ALA A 357 3.11 -5.46 -16.45
N GLY A 358 2.76 -4.90 -15.30
CA GLY A 358 3.16 -5.42 -14.00
C GLY A 358 4.25 -4.60 -13.32
N ASP A 359 5.18 -4.02 -14.06
CA ASP A 359 6.27 -3.24 -13.48
C ASP A 359 5.80 -1.89 -12.93
N ILE A 360 6.57 -1.40 -11.98
CA ILE A 360 6.45 -0.05 -11.44
C ILE A 360 7.74 0.69 -11.77
N ILE A 361 7.60 1.84 -12.41
CA ILE A 361 8.72 2.69 -12.76
C ILE A 361 8.56 4.08 -12.14
N GLY A 362 9.67 4.66 -11.68
CA GLY A 362 9.75 6.06 -11.30
C GLY A 362 10.24 6.89 -12.48
N VAL A 363 9.59 8.00 -12.77
CA VAL A 363 10.02 8.93 -13.81
C VAL A 363 10.21 10.31 -13.21
N PHE A 364 11.22 11.04 -13.70
CA PHE A 364 11.39 12.43 -13.30
C PHE A 364 10.18 13.26 -13.73
N ASP A 365 9.61 13.99 -12.78
CA ASP A 365 8.43 14.81 -12.98
C ASP A 365 8.74 16.30 -12.76
N PRO A 366 8.75 17.13 -13.81
CA PRO A 366 8.91 18.57 -13.66
C PRO A 366 7.66 19.28 -13.11
N GLY A 367 6.68 18.54 -12.58
CA GLY A 367 5.43 19.08 -12.03
C GLY A 367 4.24 19.00 -12.99
N ILE A 368 4.27 18.04 -13.91
CA ILE A 368 3.22 17.85 -14.93
C ILE A 368 2.23 16.73 -14.61
N PHE A 369 2.62 15.80 -13.74
CA PHE A 369 1.78 14.66 -13.38
C PHE A 369 1.00 14.93 -12.10
N SER A 370 -0.20 14.36 -12.06
CA SER A 370 -1.05 14.24 -10.88
C SER A 370 -1.33 12.76 -10.59
N ILE A 371 -1.62 12.45 -9.33
CA ILE A 371 -2.06 11.10 -8.94
C ILE A 371 -3.36 10.78 -9.68
N GLY A 372 -3.43 9.60 -10.30
CA GLY A 372 -4.55 9.16 -11.14
C GLY A 372 -4.39 9.44 -12.64
N ASP A 373 -3.36 10.18 -13.05
CA ASP A 373 -3.12 10.45 -14.47
C ASP A 373 -2.85 9.16 -15.25
N THR A 374 -3.42 9.09 -16.46
CA THR A 374 -3.26 7.99 -17.40
C THR A 374 -2.29 8.36 -18.50
N ILE A 375 -1.39 7.43 -18.80
CA ILE A 375 -0.37 7.56 -19.83
C ILE A 375 -0.52 6.39 -20.79
N THR A 376 -0.58 6.68 -22.08
CA THR A 376 -0.84 5.67 -23.11
C THR A 376 0.11 5.80 -24.30
N THR A 377 0.11 4.80 -25.17
CA THR A 377 0.68 4.93 -26.52
C THR A 377 -0.01 6.09 -27.26
N PRO A 378 0.72 6.91 -28.06
CA PRO A 378 0.12 7.97 -28.86
C PRO A 378 -1.03 7.46 -29.74
N GLY A 379 -2.15 8.18 -29.70
CA GLY A 379 -3.38 7.81 -30.43
C GLY A 379 -4.43 7.09 -29.60
N LYS A 380 -4.09 6.57 -28.43
CA LYS A 380 -5.04 6.02 -27.45
C LYS A 380 -5.40 7.10 -26.42
N LYS A 381 -6.67 7.32 -26.15
CA LYS A 381 -7.16 8.43 -25.32
C LYS A 381 -8.14 7.98 -24.22
N PHE A 382 -8.04 6.75 -23.77
CA PHE A 382 -8.85 6.29 -22.65
C PHE A 382 -8.26 6.72 -21.30
N ARG A 383 -9.10 6.73 -20.26
CA ARG A 383 -8.69 7.03 -18.89
C ARG A 383 -8.96 5.82 -17.99
N PHE A 384 -8.00 5.47 -17.18
CA PHE A 384 -8.25 4.53 -16.09
C PHE A 384 -9.16 5.16 -15.03
N ALA A 385 -9.93 4.34 -14.33
CA ALA A 385 -10.71 4.80 -13.19
C ALA A 385 -9.80 5.54 -12.19
N GLY A 386 -10.23 6.71 -11.77
CA GLY A 386 -9.47 7.56 -10.86
C GLY A 386 -9.18 6.88 -9.52
N ILE A 387 -8.18 7.36 -8.81
CA ILE A 387 -7.89 6.93 -7.44
C ILE A 387 -8.73 7.81 -6.51
N PRO A 388 -9.61 7.23 -5.68
CA PRO A 388 -10.41 8.00 -4.74
C PRO A 388 -9.53 8.75 -3.75
N THR A 389 -9.93 9.98 -3.42
CA THR A 389 -9.34 10.78 -2.35
C THR A 389 -10.25 10.67 -1.13
N PHE A 390 -9.67 10.40 0.03
CA PHE A 390 -10.44 10.38 1.27
C PHE A 390 -10.69 11.80 1.77
N PRO A 391 -11.92 12.15 2.18
CA PRO A 391 -12.18 13.43 2.80
C PRO A 391 -11.39 13.55 4.11
N PRO A 392 -10.81 14.72 4.42
CA PRO A 392 -10.10 14.92 5.67
C PRO A 392 -11.06 14.94 6.86
N GLU A 393 -10.57 14.42 8.00
CA GLU A 393 -11.30 14.37 9.27
C GLU A 393 -10.75 15.38 10.30
N HIS A 394 -9.56 15.93 10.03
CA HIS A 394 -8.90 16.89 10.92
C HIS A 394 -8.40 18.10 10.12
N PHE A 395 -8.56 19.29 10.69
CA PHE A 395 -8.24 20.53 10.02
C PHE A 395 -7.36 21.43 10.90
N SER A 396 -6.41 22.11 10.29
CA SER A 396 -5.56 23.09 10.97
C SER A 396 -5.29 24.28 10.07
N ARG A 397 -5.40 25.49 10.65
CA ARG A 397 -4.95 26.72 10.02
C ARG A 397 -3.43 26.83 10.14
N VAL A 398 -2.76 27.07 9.03
CA VAL A 398 -1.29 26.98 8.96
C VAL A 398 -0.71 28.20 8.28
N SER A 399 0.31 28.76 8.90
CA SER A 399 1.10 29.87 8.35
C SER A 399 2.58 29.73 8.74
N PRO A 400 3.51 30.37 8.00
CA PRO A 400 4.91 30.39 8.39
C PRO A 400 5.10 31.33 9.61
N LYS A 401 5.91 30.91 10.60
CA LYS A 401 6.28 31.80 11.72
C LYS A 401 7.09 33.02 11.25
N ASP A 402 7.91 32.83 10.22
CA ASP A 402 8.73 33.85 9.60
C ASP A 402 8.14 34.23 8.24
N THR A 403 7.62 35.45 8.11
CA THR A 403 7.02 36.00 6.88
C THR A 403 8.01 36.06 5.71
N MET A 404 9.31 36.15 5.98
CA MET A 404 10.36 36.10 4.96
C MET A 404 10.44 34.76 4.24
N LYS A 405 9.92 33.69 4.86
CA LYS A 405 9.86 32.33 4.32
C LYS A 405 8.59 32.02 3.50
N ARG A 406 7.77 33.02 3.19
CA ARG A 406 6.49 32.87 2.46
C ARG A 406 6.63 32.05 1.17
N LYS A 407 7.64 32.35 0.34
CA LYS A 407 7.84 31.62 -0.94
C LYS A 407 8.14 30.15 -0.72
N GLN A 408 8.97 29.84 0.27
CA GLN A 408 9.30 28.45 0.64
C GLN A 408 8.08 27.74 1.25
N PHE A 409 7.27 28.47 2.04
CA PHE A 409 6.03 27.95 2.61
C PHE A 409 5.04 27.54 1.53
N VAL A 410 4.70 28.44 0.60
CA VAL A 410 3.78 28.14 -0.51
C VAL A 410 4.27 26.97 -1.32
N LYS A 411 5.54 27.01 -1.76
CA LYS A 411 6.14 25.93 -2.55
C LYS A 411 6.12 24.57 -1.82
N GLY A 412 6.51 24.56 -0.54
CA GLY A 412 6.56 23.31 0.25
C GLY A 412 5.17 22.73 0.49
N THR A 413 4.21 23.59 0.85
CA THR A 413 2.83 23.18 1.09
C THR A 413 2.18 22.62 -0.17
N GLU A 414 2.34 23.28 -1.32
CA GLU A 414 1.84 22.78 -2.60
C GLU A 414 2.47 21.45 -3.01
N GLN A 415 3.80 21.30 -2.88
CA GLN A 415 4.47 20.06 -3.24
C GLN A 415 4.03 18.89 -2.36
N ILE A 416 3.94 19.09 -1.04
CA ILE A 416 3.49 18.04 -0.11
C ILE A 416 2.02 17.67 -0.36
N ALA A 417 1.17 18.65 -0.73
CA ALA A 417 -0.21 18.38 -1.13
C ALA A 417 -0.32 17.60 -2.44
N GLN A 418 0.53 17.92 -3.43
CA GLN A 418 0.57 17.18 -4.71
C GLN A 418 1.04 15.72 -4.55
N GLU A 419 1.82 15.42 -3.51
CA GLU A 419 2.15 14.06 -3.12
C GLU A 419 0.96 13.34 -2.44
N GLY A 420 -0.11 14.10 -2.09
CA GLY A 420 -1.28 13.60 -1.39
C GLY A 420 -1.05 13.32 0.10
N ALA A 421 0.02 13.83 0.70
CA ALA A 421 0.27 13.67 2.13
C ALA A 421 -0.63 14.56 2.99
N ILE A 422 -1.12 15.65 2.43
CA ILE A 422 -2.07 16.60 3.02
C ILE A 422 -3.02 17.11 1.93
N GLN A 423 -4.16 17.66 2.33
CA GLN A 423 -5.04 18.44 1.48
C GLN A 423 -4.97 19.92 1.89
N ILE A 424 -4.99 20.83 0.93
CA ILE A 424 -4.91 22.26 1.20
C ILE A 424 -6.15 22.99 0.70
N PHE A 425 -6.63 23.88 1.54
CA PHE A 425 -7.79 24.71 1.30
C PHE A 425 -7.46 26.15 1.66
N LYS A 426 -8.19 27.09 1.08
CA LYS A 426 -8.11 28.50 1.41
C LYS A 426 -9.50 29.11 1.52
N VAL A 427 -9.61 30.21 2.21
CA VAL A 427 -10.81 31.04 2.16
C VAL A 427 -10.87 31.69 0.77
N PRO A 428 -12.02 31.69 0.09
CA PRO A 428 -12.16 32.31 -1.23
C PRO A 428 -11.62 33.77 -1.25
N ASP A 429 -10.96 34.13 -2.35
CA ASP A 429 -10.32 35.42 -2.58
C ASP A 429 -9.15 35.78 -1.64
N THR A 430 -8.66 34.82 -0.87
CA THR A 430 -7.43 35.01 -0.06
C THR A 430 -6.21 34.40 -0.77
N GLY A 431 -5.03 34.89 -0.39
CA GLY A 431 -3.76 34.36 -0.88
C GLY A 431 -3.36 33.06 -0.13
N MET A 432 -2.20 32.53 -0.52
CA MET A 432 -1.59 31.35 0.07
C MET A 432 -0.64 31.64 1.26
N GLU A 433 -0.79 32.83 1.89
CA GLU A 433 -0.01 33.23 3.07
C GLU A 433 -0.40 32.42 4.31
N GLU A 434 -1.65 32.07 4.36
CA GLU A 434 -2.27 31.23 5.37
C GLU A 434 -3.20 30.26 4.65
N VAL A 435 -3.08 28.98 4.97
CA VAL A 435 -3.89 27.92 4.37
C VAL A 435 -4.54 27.07 5.47
N ILE A 436 -5.64 26.44 5.12
CA ILE A 436 -6.23 25.37 5.93
C ILE A 436 -5.70 24.06 5.40
N VAL A 437 -5.07 23.29 6.26
CA VAL A 437 -4.59 21.94 5.96
C VAL A 437 -5.55 20.93 6.52
N GLY A 438 -6.04 20.04 5.66
CA GLY A 438 -6.87 18.89 6.03
C GLY A 438 -6.08 17.59 5.93
N VAL A 439 -6.29 16.68 6.88
CA VAL A 439 -5.66 15.38 6.95
C VAL A 439 -6.65 14.31 7.44
N VAL A 440 -6.41 13.05 7.06
CA VAL A 440 -7.21 11.90 7.54
C VAL A 440 -6.84 11.53 8.97
N GLY A 441 -5.56 11.63 9.33
CA GLY A 441 -5.07 11.32 10.67
C GLY A 441 -4.07 12.36 11.20
N THR A 442 -4.06 12.56 12.52
CA THR A 442 -3.32 13.65 13.17
C THR A 442 -1.80 13.56 13.04
N LEU A 443 -1.23 12.34 12.89
CA LEU A 443 0.21 12.16 12.65
C LEU A 443 0.67 12.79 11.33
N GLN A 444 -0.21 12.95 10.35
CA GLN A 444 0.12 13.63 9.09
C GLN A 444 0.51 15.10 9.32
N PHE A 445 -0.07 15.78 10.34
CA PHE A 445 0.37 17.13 10.73
C PHE A 445 1.80 17.15 11.26
N ASP A 446 2.22 16.15 12.03
CA ASP A 446 3.59 16.07 12.52
C ASP A 446 4.58 15.81 11.39
N VAL A 447 4.22 14.94 10.44
CA VAL A 447 5.01 14.68 9.23
C VAL A 447 5.11 15.93 8.38
N PHE A 448 4.01 16.65 8.17
CA PHE A 448 3.98 17.92 7.45
C PHE A 448 4.90 18.96 8.09
N ARG A 449 4.79 19.16 9.41
CA ARG A 449 5.65 20.07 10.17
C ARG A 449 7.13 19.70 10.05
N TYR A 450 7.44 18.42 10.21
CA TYR A 450 8.80 17.92 10.08
C TYR A 450 9.37 18.17 8.68
N ARG A 451 8.62 17.85 7.63
CA ARG A 451 9.05 18.04 6.24
C ARG A 451 9.22 19.51 5.89
N MET A 452 8.30 20.38 6.31
CA MET A 452 8.42 21.83 6.09
C MET A 452 9.68 22.39 6.74
N HIS A 453 10.02 21.92 7.94
CA HIS A 453 11.27 22.30 8.60
C HIS A 453 12.50 21.73 7.90
N SER A 454 12.54 20.41 7.67
CA SER A 454 13.76 19.72 7.21
C SER A 454 14.06 19.90 5.71
N GLU A 455 13.03 20.02 4.87
CA GLU A 455 13.17 20.12 3.40
C GLU A 455 13.11 21.55 2.88
N TYR A 456 12.30 22.42 3.51
CA TYR A 456 12.05 23.79 3.05
C TYR A 456 12.60 24.85 4.00
N GLY A 457 13.05 24.48 5.20
CA GLY A 457 13.58 25.39 6.22
C GLY A 457 12.52 26.34 6.78
N VAL A 458 11.25 25.92 6.82
CA VAL A 458 10.11 26.71 7.28
C VAL A 458 9.59 26.20 8.61
N GLU A 459 9.54 27.07 9.60
CA GLU A 459 8.85 26.82 10.86
C GLU A 459 7.37 27.21 10.73
N LEU A 460 6.48 26.29 11.13
CA LEU A 460 5.03 26.49 11.02
C LEU A 460 4.39 26.95 12.34
N ARG A 461 3.46 27.89 12.22
CA ARG A 461 2.41 28.13 13.20
C ARG A 461 1.19 27.30 12.75
N MET A 462 0.64 26.50 13.64
CA MET A 462 -0.51 25.63 13.37
C MET A 462 -1.54 25.81 14.48
N GLU A 463 -2.79 26.02 14.09
CA GLU A 463 -3.94 26.20 14.95
C GLU A 463 -5.03 25.21 14.54
N GLY A 464 -5.39 24.28 15.43
CA GLY A 464 -6.43 23.31 15.17
C GLY A 464 -7.79 23.96 14.97
N LEU A 465 -8.54 23.50 13.99
CA LEU A 465 -9.89 23.96 13.68
C LEU A 465 -10.92 22.90 14.10
N PRO A 466 -12.14 23.30 14.51
CA PRO A 466 -13.14 22.39 15.04
C PRO A 466 -13.96 21.70 13.95
N TYR A 467 -13.42 21.55 12.74
CA TYR A 467 -14.12 20.90 11.62
C TYR A 467 -13.80 19.41 11.59
N GLU A 468 -14.84 18.62 11.28
CA GLU A 468 -14.75 17.16 11.20
C GLU A 468 -15.23 16.61 9.84
N VAL A 469 -16.01 17.40 9.09
CA VAL A 469 -16.63 16.96 7.84
C VAL A 469 -16.45 17.98 6.75
N LEU A 470 -16.19 17.49 5.54
CA LEU A 470 -16.07 18.28 4.32
C LEU A 470 -17.11 17.83 3.31
N ARG A 471 -17.71 18.79 2.55
CA ARG A 471 -18.61 18.54 1.43
C ARG A 471 -18.32 19.52 0.30
N TYR A 472 -18.19 19.01 -0.92
CA TYR A 472 -18.05 19.84 -2.12
C TYR A 472 -19.41 20.40 -2.55
N ILE A 473 -19.45 21.62 -3.04
CA ILE A 473 -20.66 22.24 -3.58
C ILE A 473 -20.81 21.81 -5.03
N ARG A 474 -21.79 20.98 -5.30
CA ARG A 474 -22.15 20.53 -6.65
C ARG A 474 -23.01 21.58 -7.36
N LYS A 475 -23.95 22.15 -6.61
CA LYS A 475 -24.87 23.18 -7.09
C LYS A 475 -25.21 24.14 -5.97
N SER A 476 -25.20 25.42 -6.27
CA SER A 476 -25.63 26.47 -5.33
C SER A 476 -26.84 27.22 -5.89
N PRO A 477 -27.85 27.54 -5.06
CA PRO A 477 -29.01 28.32 -5.45
C PRO A 477 -28.69 29.83 -5.61
N VAL A 478 -27.58 30.28 -5.00
CA VAL A 478 -27.09 31.68 -4.98
C VAL A 478 -25.58 31.64 -5.18
N GLU A 479 -24.93 32.82 -5.28
CA GLU A 479 -23.47 32.86 -5.19
C GLU A 479 -23.01 32.24 -3.86
N GLU A 480 -21.96 31.44 -3.87
CA GLU A 480 -21.54 30.64 -2.69
C GLU A 480 -21.26 31.53 -1.47
N LYS A 481 -20.83 32.76 -1.68
CA LYS A 481 -20.61 33.76 -0.63
C LYS A 481 -21.89 34.30 0.02
N GLU A 482 -23.02 34.14 -0.65
CA GLU A 482 -24.34 34.59 -0.17
C GLU A 482 -25.09 33.46 0.56
N LEU A 483 -24.50 32.27 0.65
CA LEU A 483 -25.08 31.16 1.39
C LEU A 483 -25.31 31.53 2.86
N ASN A 484 -26.45 31.15 3.39
CA ASN A 484 -26.82 31.40 4.79
C ASN A 484 -26.15 30.33 5.69
N LEU A 485 -24.88 30.57 6.02
CA LEU A 485 -24.06 29.69 6.84
C LEU A 485 -24.15 30.08 8.32
N SER A 486 -24.05 29.09 9.20
CA SER A 486 -23.89 29.28 10.64
C SER A 486 -22.40 29.38 11.01
N SER A 487 -22.09 29.78 12.24
CA SER A 487 -20.72 29.99 12.71
C SER A 487 -19.87 28.73 12.80
N ASP A 488 -20.48 27.56 12.70
CA ASP A 488 -19.89 26.22 12.72
C ASP A 488 -19.68 25.63 11.32
N VAL A 489 -19.85 26.48 10.27
CA VAL A 489 -19.66 26.13 8.85
C VAL A 489 -18.81 27.20 8.18
N GLU A 490 -17.80 26.81 7.43
CA GLU A 490 -16.94 27.75 6.67
C GLU A 490 -16.91 27.36 5.19
N LEU A 491 -16.99 28.38 4.31
CA LEU A 491 -16.81 28.22 2.87
C LEU A 491 -15.34 28.27 2.53
N LEU A 492 -14.85 27.23 1.87
CA LEU A 492 -13.47 27.11 1.44
C LEU A 492 -13.40 26.80 -0.07
N GLU A 493 -12.19 26.89 -0.57
CA GLU A 493 -11.81 26.52 -1.93
C GLU A 493 -10.58 25.63 -1.90
N ASP A 494 -10.62 24.52 -2.67
CA ASP A 494 -9.43 23.69 -2.83
C ASP A 494 -8.41 24.34 -3.80
N TYR A 495 -7.23 23.71 -3.95
CA TYR A 495 -6.18 24.24 -4.81
C TYR A 495 -6.52 24.18 -6.32
N ARG A 496 -7.60 23.49 -6.72
CA ARG A 496 -8.13 23.43 -8.09
C ARG A 496 -9.24 24.44 -8.34
N GLY A 497 -9.69 25.13 -7.31
CA GLY A 497 -10.75 26.12 -7.38
C GLY A 497 -12.16 25.59 -7.10
N HIS A 498 -12.30 24.32 -6.68
CA HIS A 498 -13.61 23.79 -6.30
C HIS A 498 -14.04 24.37 -4.96
N LYS A 499 -15.28 24.83 -4.91
CA LYS A 499 -15.90 25.36 -3.69
C LYS A 499 -16.43 24.21 -2.82
N LEU A 500 -16.25 24.37 -1.54
CA LEU A 500 -16.65 23.36 -0.56
C LEU A 500 -17.01 23.99 0.79
N LEU A 501 -17.75 23.27 1.60
CA LEU A 501 -18.08 23.64 2.97
C LEU A 501 -17.42 22.65 3.94
N VAL A 502 -16.88 23.19 5.03
CA VAL A 502 -16.41 22.42 6.17
C VAL A 502 -17.32 22.63 7.35
N PHE A 503 -17.60 21.57 8.10
CA PHE A 503 -18.60 21.50 9.16
C PHE A 503 -17.96 20.98 10.45
N SER A 504 -18.37 21.53 11.58
CA SER A 504 -17.92 21.06 12.90
C SER A 504 -18.63 19.78 13.35
N SER A 505 -19.69 19.37 12.67
CA SER A 505 -20.40 18.12 12.93
C SER A 505 -21.27 17.69 11.74
N PRO A 506 -21.61 16.40 11.60
CA PRO A 506 -22.55 15.93 10.57
C PRO A 506 -23.94 16.59 10.66
N TRP A 507 -24.40 16.96 11.85
CA TRP A 507 -25.68 17.63 12.05
C TRP A 507 -25.76 19.01 11.39
N ALA A 508 -24.63 19.73 11.33
CA ALA A 508 -24.57 21.04 10.70
C ALA A 508 -24.83 20.98 9.17
N ILE A 509 -24.65 19.84 8.52
CA ILE A 509 -24.95 19.62 7.10
C ILE A 509 -26.45 19.77 6.87
N ASP A 510 -27.28 19.01 7.61
CA ASP A 510 -28.75 19.05 7.47
C ASP A 510 -29.31 20.44 7.77
N PHE A 511 -28.74 21.10 8.77
CA PHE A 511 -29.14 22.47 9.13
C PHE A 511 -28.82 23.46 7.99
N THR A 512 -27.65 23.36 7.38
CA THR A 512 -27.22 24.21 6.25
C THR A 512 -28.09 23.97 5.02
N LEU A 513 -28.40 22.72 4.69
CA LEU A 513 -29.29 22.39 3.56
C LEU A 513 -30.70 22.95 3.74
N ARG A 514 -31.27 22.89 4.96
CA ARG A 514 -32.56 23.50 5.26
C ARG A 514 -32.60 25.02 5.10
N ARG A 515 -31.49 25.69 5.41
CA ARG A 515 -31.36 27.16 5.28
C ARG A 515 -31.08 27.63 3.86
N ASN A 516 -30.59 26.74 2.99
CA ASN A 516 -30.27 27.02 1.60
C ASN A 516 -30.95 26.02 0.66
N PRO A 517 -32.26 26.13 0.45
CA PRO A 517 -33.02 25.23 -0.42
C PRO A 517 -32.47 25.24 -1.85
N GLY A 518 -32.13 24.06 -2.38
CA GLY A 518 -31.52 23.92 -3.71
C GLY A 518 -30.00 23.83 -3.70
N LEU A 519 -29.35 23.89 -2.52
CA LEU A 519 -27.93 23.56 -2.35
C LEU A 519 -27.75 22.05 -2.47
N GLU A 520 -26.86 21.60 -3.34
CA GLU A 520 -26.48 20.20 -3.51
C GLU A 520 -25.02 20.02 -3.09
N LEU A 521 -24.79 19.10 -2.15
CA LEU A 521 -23.49 18.77 -1.62
C LEU A 521 -23.12 17.33 -1.95
N VAL A 522 -21.85 17.09 -2.24
CA VAL A 522 -21.28 15.74 -2.49
C VAL A 522 -20.06 15.49 -1.61
N GLU A 523 -19.75 14.21 -1.37
CA GLU A 523 -18.67 13.83 -0.46
C GLU A 523 -17.29 13.90 -1.11
N THR A 524 -17.22 13.57 -2.40
CA THR A 524 -15.95 13.38 -3.11
C THR A 524 -15.89 14.20 -4.40
N LEU A 525 -14.65 14.52 -4.83
CA LEU A 525 -14.40 15.13 -6.14
C LEU A 525 -14.89 14.25 -7.30
N GLN A 526 -14.84 12.93 -7.15
CA GLN A 526 -15.33 12.02 -8.18
C GLN A 526 -16.83 12.16 -8.43
N GLU A 527 -17.61 12.34 -7.36
CA GLU A 527 -19.05 12.61 -7.46
C GLU A 527 -19.34 13.99 -8.08
N LEU A 528 -18.43 14.95 -7.89
CA LEU A 528 -18.50 16.26 -8.53
C LEU A 528 -18.27 16.13 -10.05
N ASP A 529 -17.24 15.38 -10.48
CA ASP A 529 -16.84 15.23 -11.88
C ASP A 529 -17.79 14.33 -12.71
N THR A 530 -18.52 13.40 -12.07
CA THR A 530 -19.45 12.48 -12.77
C THR A 530 -20.73 13.15 -13.25
N ALA A 531 -20.92 14.43 -12.99
CA ALA A 531 -22.13 15.19 -13.36
C ALA A 531 -21.96 16.09 -14.60
N GLU A 532 -20.75 16.17 -15.18
CA GLU A 532 -20.49 16.79 -16.50
C GLU A 532 -20.46 15.68 -17.60
#